data_7bea475341d84f7bd3c83147ce00ea5d
#
_entry.id   7bea475341d84f7bd3c83147ce00ea5d
#
_cell.length_a   1.000
_cell.length_b   1.000
_cell.length_c   1.000
_cell.angle_alpha   90.00
_cell.angle_beta   90.00
_cell.angle_gamma   90.00
#
_symmetry.space_group_name_H-M   'P 1'
#
loop_
_entity.id
_entity.type
_entity.pdbx_description
1 polymer ?
#
loop_
_entity_poly.entity_id
_entity_poly.type
_entity_poly.pdbx_seq_one_letter_code
_entity_poly.pdbx_strand_id
1 'polypeptide(L)'
;MPFEVPEGWVWCRLDDLAFYKKGPFGSSLTKSMFIPDNGKAYKVYEQKNAIQKNASLGHYFISGEKFQELKGFEVLPNDIIVSCAGTIGETYIMPSDIRSGIINQALMIIRLYDIDITSFYLLYFDYILKNKAGKDGKGTAIKNIPPFDILKNYMIPLPPLREQIRIINEVTFWQNFIDSIDSNCDNISALCKRTKSKVLDLAISGKLLPQDNNDEPAINHLKKINPDYKTADNRHYENTSFPDSWEVVKMKELVNIISGVSYSKADVSVSGIKVIRGGNIQDGEIIECDDDVYIDSRYADSTNNIVKGDIVLVASTGSQTLIGKTGFATRDYKDTQIGAFLRILRPKDIRCADFLNLIFQSNYYRQYIRLLAKGTNINNVKNSYIEDFVIGLPPLQEQNRIVAFTKKIFYMMDEILANL
;
A
#
# COMPACT_ATOMS: atom_id res chain seq x y z
N MET A 1 38.58 2.44 -21.41
CA MET A 1 37.29 1.76 -21.66
C MET A 1 36.80 1.15 -20.35
N PRO A 2 35.51 1.10 -20.06
CA PRO A 2 34.99 0.57 -18.78
C PRO A 2 35.22 -0.94 -18.61
N PHE A 3 35.21 -1.69 -19.71
CA PHE A 3 35.44 -3.15 -19.78
C PHE A 3 35.81 -3.56 -21.20
N GLU A 4 36.31 -4.78 -21.38
CA GLU A 4 36.55 -5.36 -22.70
C GLU A 4 35.25 -5.74 -23.37
N VAL A 5 35.16 -5.53 -24.68
CA VAL A 5 33.97 -5.90 -25.49
C VAL A 5 34.32 -7.01 -26.47
N PRO A 6 33.36 -7.85 -26.91
CA PRO A 6 33.64 -8.88 -27.93
C PRO A 6 34.16 -8.32 -29.23
N GLU A 7 34.82 -9.17 -30.00
CA GLU A 7 35.24 -8.83 -31.36
C GLU A 7 34.01 -8.46 -32.22
N GLY A 8 34.14 -7.37 -32.97
CA GLY A 8 33.05 -6.82 -33.78
C GLY A 8 32.18 -5.77 -33.07
N TRP A 9 32.39 -5.54 -31.76
CA TRP A 9 31.78 -4.41 -31.07
C TRP A 9 32.67 -3.18 -31.12
N VAL A 10 32.04 -2.00 -31.10
CA VAL A 10 32.77 -0.73 -31.14
C VAL A 10 32.33 0.15 -29.97
N TRP A 11 33.29 0.76 -29.27
CA TRP A 11 32.96 1.79 -28.29
C TRP A 11 32.73 3.13 -28.99
N CYS A 12 31.53 3.69 -28.83
CA CYS A 12 31.16 5.01 -29.33
C CYS A 12 30.83 5.93 -28.15
N ARG A 13 30.94 7.24 -28.35
CA ARG A 13 30.31 8.22 -27.45
C ARG A 13 28.85 8.37 -27.81
N LEU A 14 28.03 8.77 -26.84
CA LEU A 14 26.62 9.08 -27.13
C LEU A 14 26.54 10.20 -28.20
N ASP A 15 27.45 11.17 -28.20
CA ASP A 15 27.51 12.25 -29.21
C ASP A 15 27.84 11.74 -30.63
N ASP A 16 28.48 10.60 -30.76
CA ASP A 16 28.79 9.99 -32.07
C ASP A 16 27.53 9.37 -32.72
N LEU A 17 26.49 9.09 -31.94
CA LEU A 17 25.28 8.37 -32.36
C LEU A 17 24.03 9.26 -32.50
N ALA A 18 24.03 10.45 -31.90
CA ALA A 18 22.81 11.28 -31.84
C ALA A 18 23.10 12.76 -31.71
N PHE A 19 22.19 13.55 -32.21
CA PHE A 19 22.06 14.97 -31.88
C PHE A 19 21.27 15.15 -30.59
N TYR A 20 21.74 16.05 -29.71
CA TYR A 20 21.12 16.36 -28.42
C TYR A 20 20.73 17.83 -28.34
N LYS A 21 19.49 18.13 -27.93
CA LYS A 21 19.01 19.50 -27.73
C LYS A 21 18.17 19.60 -26.48
N LYS A 22 18.62 20.37 -25.50
CA LYS A 22 17.82 20.73 -24.34
C LYS A 22 16.81 21.81 -24.72
N GLY A 23 15.62 21.80 -24.11
CA GLY A 23 14.58 22.79 -24.35
C GLY A 23 15.01 24.24 -24.07
N PRO A 24 14.27 25.23 -24.57
CA PRO A 24 14.63 26.65 -24.49
C PRO A 24 14.71 27.10 -23.00
N PHE A 25 15.50 28.15 -22.76
CA PHE A 25 15.51 28.79 -21.44
C PHE A 25 14.13 29.30 -21.07
N GLY A 26 13.80 29.31 -19.78
CA GLY A 26 12.47 29.70 -19.29
C GLY A 26 12.00 31.09 -19.72
N SER A 27 12.94 32.04 -19.91
CA SER A 27 12.65 33.38 -20.44
C SER A 27 12.24 33.39 -21.93
N SER A 28 12.65 32.41 -22.72
CA SER A 28 12.31 32.27 -24.12
C SER A 28 10.93 31.67 -24.39
N LEU A 29 10.35 31.00 -23.37
CA LEU A 29 9.04 30.35 -23.46
C LEU A 29 8.29 30.50 -22.12
N THR A 30 7.57 31.61 -21.97
CA THR A 30 6.80 31.94 -20.76
C THR A 30 5.30 31.63 -20.97
N LYS A 31 4.54 31.51 -19.86
CA LYS A 31 3.11 31.24 -19.89
C LYS A 31 2.29 32.27 -20.71
N SER A 32 2.75 33.51 -20.76
CA SER A 32 2.09 34.60 -21.53
C SER A 32 2.19 34.45 -23.06
N MET A 33 3.08 33.58 -23.54
CA MET A 33 3.28 33.27 -24.95
C MET A 33 2.39 32.16 -25.47
N PHE A 34 1.68 31.47 -24.57
CA PHE A 34 0.79 30.38 -24.94
C PHE A 34 -0.55 30.94 -25.46
N ILE A 35 -1.04 30.33 -26.53
CA ILE A 35 -2.32 30.66 -27.16
C ILE A 35 -3.27 29.45 -27.10
N PRO A 36 -4.58 29.63 -27.19
CA PRO A 36 -5.53 28.54 -27.39
C PRO A 36 -5.26 27.78 -28.68
N ASP A 37 -5.60 26.49 -28.68
CA ASP A 37 -5.56 25.71 -29.93
C ASP A 37 -6.59 26.21 -30.92
N ASN A 38 -6.14 26.67 -32.09
CA ASN A 38 -6.96 27.17 -33.20
C ASN A 38 -6.81 26.29 -34.46
N GLY A 39 -6.28 25.08 -34.30
CA GLY A 39 -6.00 24.15 -35.41
C GLY A 39 -4.73 24.48 -36.22
N LYS A 40 -4.23 25.70 -36.15
CA LYS A 40 -2.98 26.16 -36.83
C LYS A 40 -1.84 26.42 -35.83
N ALA A 41 -2.11 26.39 -34.55
CA ALA A 41 -1.12 26.58 -33.50
C ALA A 41 -0.17 25.37 -33.38
N TYR A 42 1.06 25.64 -32.98
CA TYR A 42 2.10 24.65 -32.81
C TYR A 42 2.13 24.15 -31.35
N LYS A 43 2.28 22.84 -31.16
CA LYS A 43 2.21 22.23 -29.85
C LYS A 43 3.48 22.49 -29.04
N VAL A 44 3.34 22.65 -27.72
CA VAL A 44 4.46 22.63 -26.78
C VAL A 44 4.42 21.30 -26.03
N TYR A 45 5.41 20.46 -26.30
CA TYR A 45 5.59 19.19 -25.62
C TYR A 45 6.17 19.42 -24.24
N GLU A 46 5.60 18.74 -23.25
CA GLU A 46 5.90 18.89 -21.84
C GLU A 46 6.39 17.57 -21.27
N GLN A 47 6.96 17.64 -20.08
CA GLN A 47 7.48 16.47 -19.37
C GLN A 47 6.48 15.31 -19.25
N LYS A 48 5.19 15.61 -19.07
CA LYS A 48 4.13 14.58 -19.03
C LYS A 48 4.03 13.75 -20.31
N ASN A 49 4.42 14.30 -21.46
CA ASN A 49 4.44 13.52 -22.71
C ASN A 49 5.50 12.42 -22.68
N ALA A 50 6.68 12.69 -22.10
CA ALA A 50 7.72 11.68 -21.90
C ALA A 50 7.35 10.67 -20.82
N ILE A 51 6.85 11.14 -19.67
CA ILE A 51 6.51 10.28 -18.52
C ILE A 51 5.36 9.31 -18.84
N GLN A 52 4.30 9.82 -19.48
CA GLN A 52 3.09 9.02 -19.78
C GLN A 52 3.11 8.39 -21.17
N LYS A 53 4.24 8.49 -21.90
CA LYS A 53 4.43 7.91 -23.24
C LYS A 53 3.28 8.29 -24.19
N ASN A 54 2.85 9.55 -24.18
CA ASN A 54 1.71 10.01 -24.95
C ASN A 54 1.90 11.41 -25.52
N ALA A 55 2.03 11.50 -26.85
CA ALA A 55 2.22 12.76 -27.58
C ALA A 55 0.99 13.67 -27.58
N SER A 56 -0.22 13.15 -27.37
CA SER A 56 -1.46 13.95 -27.43
C SER A 56 -1.70 14.81 -26.18
N LEU A 57 -1.08 14.48 -25.05
CA LEU A 57 -1.26 15.18 -23.78
C LEU A 57 -0.76 16.63 -23.85
N GLY A 58 -1.43 17.52 -23.11
CA GLY A 58 -1.03 18.91 -22.96
C GLY A 58 -1.91 19.89 -23.75
N HIS A 59 -1.99 21.11 -23.21
CA HIS A 59 -2.88 22.17 -23.74
C HIS A 59 -2.11 23.44 -24.05
N TYR A 60 -0.79 23.40 -24.13
CA TYR A 60 0.02 24.55 -24.46
C TYR A 60 0.36 24.58 -25.95
N PHE A 61 0.07 25.69 -26.56
CA PHE A 61 0.33 25.93 -27.96
C PHE A 61 0.96 27.31 -28.13
N ILE A 62 1.70 27.52 -29.23
CA ILE A 62 2.34 28.78 -29.60
C ILE A 62 1.94 29.19 -31.02
N SER A 63 2.09 30.49 -31.33
CA SER A 63 1.88 31.00 -32.65
C SER A 63 2.93 30.52 -33.67
N GLY A 64 2.61 30.62 -34.95
CA GLY A 64 3.57 30.30 -36.02
C GLY A 64 4.85 31.15 -35.97
N GLU A 65 4.73 32.44 -35.62
CA GLU A 65 5.87 33.35 -35.44
C GLU A 65 6.78 32.85 -34.32
N LYS A 66 6.21 32.52 -33.15
CA LYS A 66 6.98 32.02 -32.03
C LYS A 66 7.57 30.62 -32.28
N PHE A 67 6.89 29.81 -33.08
CA PHE A 67 7.43 28.53 -33.53
C PHE A 67 8.67 28.73 -34.41
N GLN A 68 8.64 29.68 -35.35
CA GLN A 68 9.81 29.97 -36.21
C GLN A 68 11.00 30.49 -35.39
N GLU A 69 10.75 31.36 -34.39
CA GLU A 69 11.78 31.84 -33.48
C GLU A 69 12.44 30.66 -32.71
N LEU A 70 11.64 29.66 -32.30
CA LEU A 70 12.08 28.53 -31.53
C LEU A 70 12.25 27.25 -32.35
N LYS A 71 12.37 27.36 -33.69
CA LYS A 71 12.47 26.19 -34.59
C LYS A 71 13.64 25.24 -34.27
N GLY A 72 14.70 25.74 -33.66
CA GLY A 72 15.81 24.92 -33.19
C GLY A 72 15.44 23.91 -32.08
N PHE A 73 14.21 23.97 -31.54
CA PHE A 73 13.67 23.06 -30.54
C PHE A 73 12.51 22.20 -31.07
N GLU A 74 12.37 22.16 -32.39
CA GLU A 74 11.33 21.38 -33.06
C GLU A 74 11.51 19.90 -32.83
N VAL A 75 10.37 19.24 -32.49
CA VAL A 75 10.29 17.78 -32.33
C VAL A 75 9.88 17.17 -33.67
N LEU A 76 10.63 16.19 -34.11
CA LEU A 76 10.33 15.42 -35.33
C LEU A 76 9.88 13.98 -34.99
N PRO A 77 9.22 13.31 -35.93
CA PRO A 77 8.98 11.87 -35.82
C PRO A 77 10.28 11.09 -35.53
N ASN A 78 10.18 10.06 -34.70
CA ASN A 78 11.30 9.24 -34.21
C ASN A 78 12.30 9.97 -33.29
N ASP A 79 12.14 11.26 -33.00
CA ASP A 79 12.88 11.88 -31.92
C ASP A 79 12.55 11.21 -30.59
N ILE A 80 13.55 11.08 -29.73
CA ILE A 80 13.35 10.64 -28.35
C ILE A 80 13.29 11.89 -27.48
N ILE A 81 12.15 12.13 -26.84
CA ILE A 81 12.05 13.18 -25.83
C ILE A 81 12.34 12.58 -24.45
N VAL A 82 13.14 13.29 -23.65
CA VAL A 82 13.58 12.85 -22.33
C VAL A 82 13.21 13.88 -21.27
N SER A 83 12.62 13.44 -20.17
CA SER A 83 12.31 14.30 -19.03
C SER A 83 13.56 14.70 -18.25
N CYS A 84 13.75 16.03 -18.03
CA CYS A 84 14.92 16.61 -17.39
C CYS A 84 14.66 17.20 -16.00
N ALA A 85 13.40 17.21 -15.53
CA ALA A 85 13.00 17.80 -14.25
C ALA A 85 11.94 16.92 -13.55
N GLY A 86 11.84 16.93 -12.23
CA GLY A 86 10.91 16.11 -11.46
C GLY A 86 11.19 14.62 -11.61
N THR A 87 10.37 13.88 -12.35
CA THR A 87 10.65 12.49 -12.76
C THR A 87 11.62 12.53 -13.93
N ILE A 88 12.90 12.29 -13.65
CA ILE A 88 14.00 12.50 -14.59
C ILE A 88 14.38 11.20 -15.30
N GLY A 89 14.74 11.32 -16.60
CA GLY A 89 15.23 10.21 -17.39
C GLY A 89 14.17 9.39 -18.11
N GLU A 90 12.87 9.73 -17.94
CA GLU A 90 11.82 9.08 -18.70
C GLU A 90 11.92 9.45 -20.18
N THR A 91 11.92 8.44 -21.02
CA THR A 91 12.09 8.55 -22.46
C THR A 91 10.82 8.22 -23.21
N TYR A 92 10.56 8.87 -24.32
CA TYR A 92 9.46 8.54 -25.23
C TYR A 92 9.84 8.79 -26.67
N ILE A 93 9.70 7.77 -27.52
CA ILE A 93 9.91 7.89 -28.97
C ILE A 93 8.69 8.54 -29.56
N MET A 94 8.89 9.65 -30.27
CA MET A 94 7.80 10.40 -30.89
C MET A 94 7.25 9.64 -32.10
N PRO A 95 5.93 9.38 -32.14
CA PRO A 95 5.30 8.66 -33.25
C PRO A 95 5.36 9.43 -34.56
N SER A 96 5.02 8.76 -35.67
CA SER A 96 5.08 9.35 -37.02
C SER A 96 4.01 10.42 -37.27
N ASP A 97 2.90 10.38 -36.56
CA ASP A 97 1.72 11.25 -36.70
C ASP A 97 1.66 12.40 -35.69
N ILE A 98 2.80 12.79 -35.12
CA ILE A 98 2.85 13.89 -34.16
C ILE A 98 2.44 15.22 -34.76
N ARG A 99 1.79 16.05 -33.96
CA ARG A 99 1.53 17.44 -34.29
C ARG A 99 2.84 18.24 -34.25
N SER A 100 3.09 19.08 -35.26
CA SER A 100 4.27 19.94 -35.26
C SER A 100 4.33 20.81 -34.02
N GLY A 101 5.52 20.90 -33.40
CA GLY A 101 5.71 21.61 -32.15
C GLY A 101 7.13 21.58 -31.65
N ILE A 102 7.32 22.12 -30.45
CA ILE A 102 8.63 22.25 -29.81
C ILE A 102 8.61 21.59 -28.42
N ILE A 103 9.76 21.26 -27.87
CA ILE A 103 9.89 20.88 -26.46
C ILE A 103 9.91 22.13 -25.56
N ASN A 104 9.45 21.97 -24.30
CA ASN A 104 9.66 22.97 -23.26
C ASN A 104 11.02 22.77 -22.53
N GLN A 105 11.33 23.69 -21.59
CA GLN A 105 12.61 23.69 -20.84
C GLN A 105 12.85 22.43 -19.96
N ALA A 106 11.80 21.66 -19.66
CA ALA A 106 11.90 20.47 -18.82
C ALA A 106 12.17 19.18 -19.63
N LEU A 107 12.32 19.31 -20.95
CA LEU A 107 12.63 18.21 -21.86
C LEU A 107 13.98 18.42 -22.56
N MET A 108 14.52 17.32 -23.08
CA MET A 108 15.53 17.34 -24.14
C MET A 108 15.11 16.41 -25.27
N ILE A 109 15.59 16.72 -26.47
CA ILE A 109 15.52 15.86 -27.66
C ILE A 109 16.81 15.08 -27.79
N ILE A 110 16.68 13.80 -28.08
CA ILE A 110 17.74 12.94 -28.64
C ILE A 110 17.25 12.52 -30.01
N ARG A 111 18.02 12.85 -31.05
CA ARG A 111 17.74 12.50 -32.45
C ARG A 111 18.84 11.61 -32.94
N LEU A 112 18.57 10.33 -33.08
CA LEU A 112 19.56 9.37 -33.56
C LEU A 112 19.88 9.61 -35.04
N TYR A 113 21.14 9.44 -35.40
CA TYR A 113 21.59 9.49 -36.81
C TYR A 113 21.17 8.24 -37.57
N ASP A 114 21.07 7.11 -36.86
CA ASP A 114 20.57 5.84 -37.36
C ASP A 114 19.41 5.37 -36.46
N ILE A 115 18.19 5.28 -37.01
CA ILE A 115 17.00 4.88 -36.29
C ILE A 115 16.95 3.37 -35.96
N ASP A 116 17.72 2.55 -36.67
CA ASP A 116 17.72 1.11 -36.48
C ASP A 116 18.32 0.71 -35.13
N ILE A 117 19.17 1.56 -34.55
CA ILE A 117 19.77 1.33 -33.22
C ILE A 117 18.91 1.80 -32.05
N THR A 118 17.73 2.39 -32.30
CA THR A 118 16.91 3.08 -31.28
C THR A 118 16.67 2.21 -30.03
N SER A 119 16.25 0.98 -30.21
CA SER A 119 15.90 0.11 -29.09
C SER A 119 17.11 -0.25 -28.23
N PHE A 120 18.26 -0.54 -28.86
CA PHE A 120 19.50 -0.83 -28.14
C PHE A 120 20.04 0.43 -27.44
N TYR A 121 19.98 1.56 -28.14
CA TYR A 121 20.38 2.85 -27.58
C TYR A 121 19.59 3.18 -26.32
N LEU A 122 18.26 3.05 -26.35
CA LEU A 122 17.39 3.31 -25.20
C LEU A 122 17.64 2.37 -24.04
N LEU A 123 17.84 1.08 -24.30
CA LEU A 123 18.18 0.08 -23.29
C LEU A 123 19.46 0.48 -22.53
N TYR A 124 20.49 0.85 -23.27
CA TYR A 124 21.77 1.21 -22.67
C TYR A 124 21.74 2.61 -22.04
N PHE A 125 21.01 3.56 -22.64
CA PHE A 125 20.81 4.90 -22.09
C PHE A 125 20.15 4.87 -20.72
N ASP A 126 19.10 4.06 -20.57
CA ASP A 126 18.42 3.84 -19.29
C ASP A 126 19.38 3.21 -18.25
N TYR A 127 20.14 2.22 -18.64
CA TYR A 127 21.18 1.60 -17.80
C TYR A 127 22.23 2.63 -17.32
N ILE A 128 22.75 3.48 -18.22
CA ILE A 128 23.74 4.52 -17.87
C ILE A 128 23.13 5.50 -16.86
N LEU A 129 21.93 6.00 -17.12
CA LEU A 129 21.28 6.97 -16.24
C LEU A 129 21.07 6.38 -14.84
N LYS A 130 20.53 5.18 -14.73
CA LYS A 130 20.27 4.52 -13.44
C LYS A 130 21.55 4.25 -12.65
N ASN A 131 22.61 3.77 -13.30
CA ASN A 131 23.85 3.39 -12.61
C ASN A 131 24.75 4.58 -12.23
N LYS A 132 24.78 5.66 -13.03
CA LYS A 132 25.65 6.82 -12.75
C LYS A 132 24.98 7.83 -11.82
N ALA A 133 23.67 7.97 -11.90
CA ALA A 133 22.93 8.83 -10.95
C ALA A 133 22.91 8.28 -9.53
N GLY A 134 22.97 6.94 -9.36
CA GLY A 134 23.04 6.31 -8.04
C GLY A 134 24.38 6.50 -7.31
N LYS A 135 25.47 6.85 -8.01
CA LYS A 135 26.81 7.05 -7.42
C LYS A 135 27.00 8.47 -6.84
N ASP A 136 26.26 9.45 -7.34
CA ASP A 136 26.40 10.86 -6.92
C ASP A 136 25.35 11.31 -5.88
N GLY A 137 24.47 10.41 -5.40
CA GLY A 137 23.44 10.73 -4.41
C GLY A 137 23.17 9.61 -3.42
N LYS A 138 23.13 9.92 -2.13
CA LYS A 138 22.57 9.04 -1.10
C LYS A 138 21.04 8.94 -1.30
N GLY A 139 20.58 8.02 -2.16
CA GLY A 139 19.17 7.79 -2.44
C GLY A 139 18.93 7.32 -3.88
N THR A 140 17.91 6.52 -4.10
CA THR A 140 17.55 5.87 -5.38
C THR A 140 16.97 6.81 -6.46
N ALA A 141 16.81 8.11 -6.19
CA ALA A 141 16.24 9.07 -7.13
C ALA A 141 17.33 9.89 -7.85
N ILE A 142 17.29 9.89 -9.18
CA ILE A 142 18.12 10.75 -10.04
C ILE A 142 17.75 12.21 -9.76
N LYS A 143 18.67 13.02 -9.22
CA LYS A 143 18.39 14.43 -8.90
C LYS A 143 18.44 15.36 -10.11
N ASN A 144 19.26 15.06 -11.11
CA ASN A 144 19.38 15.84 -12.36
C ASN A 144 20.02 15.00 -13.46
N ILE A 145 19.65 15.24 -14.73
CA ILE A 145 20.42 14.76 -15.87
C ILE A 145 21.81 15.42 -15.84
N PRO A 146 22.89 14.68 -16.06
CA PRO A 146 24.24 15.26 -16.13
C PRO A 146 24.31 16.42 -17.13
N PRO A 147 25.20 17.41 -16.92
CA PRO A 147 25.48 18.43 -17.92
C PRO A 147 25.75 17.80 -19.29
N PHE A 148 25.31 18.46 -20.37
CA PHE A 148 25.42 17.90 -21.73
C PHE A 148 26.83 17.52 -22.12
N ASP A 149 27.81 18.32 -21.74
CA ASP A 149 29.24 18.03 -22.03
C ASP A 149 29.70 16.73 -21.36
N ILE A 150 29.09 16.36 -20.23
CA ILE A 150 29.36 15.08 -19.57
C ILE A 150 28.56 13.96 -20.21
N LEU A 151 27.23 14.17 -20.39
CA LEU A 151 26.33 13.17 -20.96
C LEU A 151 26.78 12.68 -22.33
N LYS A 152 27.10 13.60 -23.23
CA LYS A 152 27.54 13.31 -24.59
C LYS A 152 28.82 12.47 -24.67
N ASN A 153 29.71 12.60 -23.69
CA ASN A 153 30.95 11.86 -23.57
C ASN A 153 30.79 10.46 -22.93
N TYR A 154 29.60 10.07 -22.53
CA TYR A 154 29.39 8.71 -22.05
C TYR A 154 29.58 7.70 -23.17
N MET A 155 30.32 6.65 -22.85
CA MET A 155 30.63 5.58 -23.79
C MET A 155 29.52 4.55 -23.82
N ILE A 156 29.15 4.11 -25.00
CA ILE A 156 28.23 3.00 -25.28
C ILE A 156 28.96 1.93 -26.10
N PRO A 157 28.93 0.65 -25.69
CA PRO A 157 29.45 -0.44 -26.50
C PRO A 157 28.39 -0.82 -27.54
N LEU A 158 28.70 -0.57 -28.82
CA LEU A 158 27.75 -0.79 -29.92
C LEU A 158 28.05 -2.13 -30.61
N PRO A 159 27.17 -3.14 -30.47
CA PRO A 159 27.23 -4.40 -31.20
C PRO A 159 26.88 -4.23 -32.68
N PRO A 160 27.19 -5.20 -33.56
CA PRO A 160 26.59 -5.30 -34.88
C PRO A 160 25.04 -5.37 -34.78
N LEU A 161 24.30 -4.76 -35.72
CA LEU A 161 22.85 -4.60 -35.67
C LEU A 161 22.08 -5.90 -35.37
N ARG A 162 22.48 -7.01 -36.03
CA ARG A 162 21.86 -8.32 -35.78
C ARG A 162 22.04 -8.80 -34.34
N GLU A 163 23.11 -8.43 -33.71
CA GLU A 163 23.38 -8.78 -32.31
C GLU A 163 22.63 -7.86 -31.37
N GLN A 164 22.48 -6.58 -31.67
CA GLN A 164 21.63 -5.66 -30.94
C GLN A 164 20.18 -6.21 -30.85
N ILE A 165 19.64 -6.70 -31.97
CA ILE A 165 18.29 -7.28 -32.03
C ILE A 165 18.21 -8.52 -31.12
N ARG A 166 19.22 -9.41 -31.14
CA ARG A 166 19.24 -10.58 -30.24
C ARG A 166 19.27 -10.19 -28.78
N ILE A 167 20.13 -9.23 -28.42
CA ILE A 167 20.24 -8.72 -27.05
C ILE A 167 18.92 -8.11 -26.58
N ILE A 168 18.29 -7.29 -27.41
CA ILE A 168 17.00 -6.65 -27.07
C ILE A 168 15.93 -7.72 -26.86
N ASN A 169 15.82 -8.70 -27.73
CA ASN A 169 14.83 -9.76 -27.61
C ASN A 169 15.03 -10.59 -26.34
N GLU A 170 16.28 -10.92 -26.01
CA GLU A 170 16.62 -11.68 -24.80
C GLU A 170 16.31 -10.86 -23.54
N VAL A 171 16.74 -9.60 -23.48
CA VAL A 171 16.46 -8.73 -22.33
C VAL A 171 14.95 -8.52 -22.15
N THR A 172 14.22 -8.28 -23.24
CA THR A 172 12.75 -8.11 -23.19
C THR A 172 12.07 -9.39 -22.72
N PHE A 173 12.52 -10.57 -23.19
CA PHE A 173 11.99 -11.86 -22.73
C PHE A 173 12.17 -12.01 -21.21
N TRP A 174 13.37 -11.76 -20.68
CA TRP A 174 13.61 -11.89 -19.25
C TRP A 174 12.88 -10.85 -18.42
N GLN A 175 12.74 -9.60 -18.89
CA GLN A 175 11.94 -8.58 -18.24
C GLN A 175 10.47 -9.01 -18.13
N ASN A 176 9.86 -9.44 -19.25
CA ASN A 176 8.48 -9.93 -19.23
C ASN A 176 8.30 -11.15 -18.31
N PHE A 177 9.31 -12.02 -18.24
CA PHE A 177 9.27 -13.18 -17.36
C PHE A 177 9.31 -12.77 -15.89
N ILE A 178 10.17 -11.82 -15.52
CA ILE A 178 10.23 -11.24 -14.15
C ILE A 178 8.89 -10.58 -13.80
N ASP A 179 8.37 -9.72 -14.68
CA ASP A 179 7.09 -9.05 -14.46
C ASP A 179 5.93 -10.05 -14.26
N SER A 180 5.97 -11.17 -14.98
CA SER A 180 5.01 -12.27 -14.83
C SER A 180 5.14 -12.95 -13.46
N ILE A 181 6.36 -13.17 -12.96
CA ILE A 181 6.59 -13.73 -11.62
C ILE A 181 6.03 -12.77 -10.56
N ASP A 182 6.39 -11.50 -10.62
CA ASP A 182 5.95 -10.48 -9.65
C ASP A 182 4.42 -10.38 -9.61
N SER A 183 3.77 -10.36 -10.79
CA SER A 183 2.31 -10.36 -10.89
C SER A 183 1.67 -11.62 -10.28
N ASN A 184 2.28 -12.78 -10.46
CA ASN A 184 1.78 -14.04 -9.88
C ASN A 184 1.95 -14.04 -8.35
N CYS A 185 3.06 -13.52 -7.81
CA CYS A 185 3.26 -13.35 -6.38
C CYS A 185 2.21 -12.44 -5.75
N ASP A 186 1.91 -11.31 -6.40
CA ASP A 186 0.85 -10.39 -5.97
C ASP A 186 -0.54 -11.05 -5.98
N ASN A 187 -0.84 -11.84 -7.02
CA ASN A 187 -2.10 -12.57 -7.12
C ASN A 187 -2.24 -13.62 -6.02
N ILE A 188 -1.18 -14.37 -5.69
CA ILE A 188 -1.19 -15.36 -4.59
C ILE A 188 -1.40 -14.64 -3.26
N SER A 189 -0.71 -13.52 -3.02
CA SER A 189 -0.88 -12.70 -1.81
C SER A 189 -2.33 -12.22 -1.65
N ALA A 190 -2.94 -11.74 -2.72
CA ALA A 190 -4.33 -11.31 -2.71
C ALA A 190 -5.30 -12.49 -2.44
N LEU A 191 -5.01 -13.66 -3.03
CA LEU A 191 -5.79 -14.87 -2.83
C LEU A 191 -5.71 -15.35 -1.38
N CYS A 192 -4.53 -15.38 -0.77
CA CYS A 192 -4.35 -15.73 0.64
C CYS A 192 -5.16 -14.82 1.57
N LYS A 193 -5.12 -13.49 1.35
CA LYS A 193 -5.92 -12.53 2.12
C LYS A 193 -7.42 -12.78 2.00
N ARG A 194 -7.90 -13.02 0.77
CA ARG A 194 -9.34 -13.33 0.53
C ARG A 194 -9.75 -14.64 1.19
N THR A 195 -8.89 -15.65 1.14
CA THR A 195 -9.16 -16.95 1.76
C THR A 195 -9.20 -16.84 3.28
N LYS A 196 -8.26 -16.14 3.92
CA LYS A 196 -8.30 -15.86 5.37
C LYS A 196 -9.62 -15.18 5.76
N SER A 197 -10.04 -14.16 5.00
CA SER A 197 -11.32 -13.50 5.23
C SER A 197 -12.52 -14.45 5.10
N LYS A 198 -12.53 -15.30 4.07
CA LYS A 198 -13.60 -16.27 3.86
C LYS A 198 -13.67 -17.34 4.95
N VAL A 199 -12.51 -17.79 5.42
CA VAL A 199 -12.43 -18.72 6.56
C VAL A 199 -13.02 -18.10 7.83
N LEU A 200 -12.73 -16.82 8.12
CA LEU A 200 -13.35 -16.09 9.24
C LEU A 200 -14.87 -16.00 9.07
N ASP A 201 -15.36 -15.65 7.89
CA ASP A 201 -16.81 -15.55 7.64
C ASP A 201 -17.52 -16.90 7.86
N LEU A 202 -16.89 -18.01 7.43
CA LEU A 202 -17.42 -19.36 7.66
C LEU A 202 -17.34 -19.74 9.15
N ALA A 203 -16.26 -19.38 9.83
CA ALA A 203 -16.05 -19.65 11.25
C ALA A 203 -17.12 -19.02 12.12
N ILE A 204 -17.40 -17.73 11.91
CA ILE A 204 -18.36 -16.98 12.73
C ILE A 204 -19.82 -17.23 12.35
N SER A 205 -20.08 -17.90 11.23
CA SER A 205 -21.43 -18.27 10.78
C SER A 205 -21.80 -19.73 11.05
N GLY A 206 -20.94 -20.51 11.71
CA GLY A 206 -21.18 -21.93 12.01
C GLY A 206 -21.10 -22.85 10.79
N LYS A 207 -20.42 -22.42 9.71
CA LYS A 207 -20.31 -23.13 8.44
C LYS A 207 -18.91 -23.67 8.16
N LEU A 208 -17.97 -23.48 9.08
CA LEU A 208 -16.57 -23.89 8.89
C LEU A 208 -16.37 -25.39 9.21
N LEU A 209 -17.00 -25.86 10.27
CA LEU A 209 -16.89 -27.23 10.76
C LEU A 209 -18.26 -27.89 10.91
N PRO A 210 -18.37 -29.22 10.84
CA PRO A 210 -19.60 -29.94 11.16
C PRO A 210 -19.91 -29.79 12.65
N GLN A 211 -21.22 -29.76 12.97
CA GLN A 211 -21.71 -29.72 14.33
C GLN A 211 -21.51 -31.07 15.02
N ASP A 212 -21.24 -31.03 16.34
CA ASP A 212 -21.15 -32.23 17.19
C ASP A 212 -22.32 -32.19 18.19
N ASN A 213 -23.22 -33.15 18.09
CA ASN A 213 -24.41 -33.25 18.98
C ASN A 213 -24.07 -33.54 20.44
N ASN A 214 -22.80 -33.91 20.74
CA ASN A 214 -22.36 -34.11 22.09
C ASN A 214 -21.86 -32.82 22.78
N ASP A 215 -21.71 -31.73 22.02
CA ASP A 215 -21.32 -30.46 22.61
C ASP A 215 -22.43 -29.91 23.53
N GLU A 216 -22.04 -29.39 24.68
CA GLU A 216 -22.95 -28.70 25.58
C GLU A 216 -23.48 -27.42 24.92
N PRO A 217 -24.78 -27.21 24.72
CA PRO A 217 -25.32 -26.02 24.06
C PRO A 217 -24.81 -24.70 24.67
N ALA A 218 -24.56 -23.69 23.81
CA ALA A 218 -23.98 -22.41 24.23
C ALA A 218 -24.75 -21.69 25.32
N ILE A 219 -26.09 -21.85 25.36
CA ILE A 219 -26.96 -21.28 26.41
C ILE A 219 -26.57 -21.72 27.83
N ASN A 220 -26.10 -22.95 27.99
CA ASN A 220 -25.69 -23.47 29.31
C ASN A 220 -24.39 -22.78 29.78
N HIS A 221 -23.48 -22.49 28.87
CA HIS A 221 -22.26 -21.71 29.17
C HIS A 221 -22.65 -20.27 29.58
N LEU A 222 -23.51 -19.61 28.83
CA LEU A 222 -23.96 -18.24 29.12
C LEU A 222 -24.61 -18.13 30.49
N LYS A 223 -25.45 -19.09 30.89
CA LYS A 223 -26.04 -19.14 32.24
C LYS A 223 -25.02 -19.36 33.36
N LYS A 224 -23.85 -19.95 33.06
CA LYS A 224 -22.76 -20.04 34.06
C LYS A 224 -22.05 -18.68 34.24
N ILE A 225 -22.00 -17.83 33.17
CA ILE A 225 -21.45 -16.46 33.24
C ILE A 225 -22.47 -15.50 33.87
N ASN A 226 -23.72 -15.58 33.43
CA ASN A 226 -24.83 -14.75 33.90
C ASN A 226 -26.07 -15.63 34.16
N PRO A 227 -26.36 -16.00 35.43
CA PRO A 227 -27.48 -16.88 35.77
C PRO A 227 -28.85 -16.34 35.31
N ASP A 228 -28.97 -15.02 35.19
CA ASP A 228 -30.21 -14.36 34.77
C ASP A 228 -30.30 -14.16 33.26
N TYR A 229 -29.35 -14.73 32.48
CA TYR A 229 -29.31 -14.61 31.03
C TYR A 229 -30.61 -15.11 30.41
N LYS A 230 -31.19 -14.27 29.56
CA LYS A 230 -32.35 -14.59 28.73
C LYS A 230 -31.97 -14.51 27.26
N THR A 231 -32.38 -15.48 26.48
CA THR A 231 -32.17 -15.50 25.01
C THR A 231 -32.60 -14.18 24.40
N ALA A 232 -31.77 -13.62 23.53
CA ALA A 232 -32.07 -12.39 22.82
C ALA A 232 -33.29 -12.58 21.89
N ASP A 233 -34.17 -11.54 21.78
CA ASP A 233 -35.26 -11.55 20.81
C ASP A 233 -34.70 -11.53 19.38
N ASN A 234 -34.80 -12.67 18.68
CA ASN A 234 -34.19 -12.90 17.38
C ASN A 234 -34.90 -12.20 16.21
N ARG A 235 -35.94 -11.42 16.41
CA ARG A 235 -36.74 -10.80 15.34
C ARG A 235 -35.94 -9.89 14.38
N HIS A 236 -34.77 -9.44 14.77
CA HIS A 236 -33.88 -8.61 13.92
C HIS A 236 -32.83 -9.40 13.16
N TYR A 237 -32.81 -10.74 13.27
CA TYR A 237 -31.79 -11.61 12.65
C TYR A 237 -32.41 -12.69 11.74
N GLU A 238 -33.55 -12.44 11.19
CA GLU A 238 -34.34 -13.38 10.35
C GLU A 238 -33.57 -13.94 9.12
N ASN A 239 -32.44 -13.33 8.76
CA ASN A 239 -31.61 -13.79 7.62
C ASN A 239 -30.33 -14.55 8.01
N THR A 240 -30.07 -14.77 9.32
CA THR A 240 -28.87 -15.47 9.79
C THR A 240 -29.28 -16.78 10.46
N SER A 241 -29.20 -17.90 9.70
CA SER A 241 -29.41 -19.22 10.31
C SER A 241 -28.10 -19.71 10.94
N PHE A 242 -27.96 -19.58 12.25
CA PHE A 242 -26.94 -20.28 13.02
C PHE A 242 -27.35 -21.73 13.30
N PRO A 243 -26.40 -22.62 13.62
CA PRO A 243 -26.73 -23.97 14.12
C PRO A 243 -27.56 -23.92 15.41
N ASP A 244 -28.41 -24.91 15.64
CA ASP A 244 -29.32 -24.97 16.80
C ASP A 244 -28.59 -25.00 18.16
N SER A 245 -27.34 -25.49 18.18
CA SER A 245 -26.48 -25.51 19.39
C SER A 245 -25.89 -24.14 19.76
N TRP A 246 -25.95 -23.18 18.81
CA TRP A 246 -25.43 -21.83 19.00
C TRP A 246 -26.48 -20.93 19.67
N GLU A 247 -26.00 -19.90 20.36
CA GLU A 247 -26.86 -18.87 20.96
C GLU A 247 -26.61 -17.51 20.35
N VAL A 248 -27.66 -16.79 20.00
CA VAL A 248 -27.55 -15.40 19.53
C VAL A 248 -27.42 -14.48 20.72
N VAL A 249 -26.30 -13.77 20.83
CA VAL A 249 -25.95 -13.03 22.04
C VAL A 249 -25.41 -11.63 21.71
N LYS A 250 -25.75 -10.64 22.55
CA LYS A 250 -25.12 -9.31 22.50
C LYS A 250 -23.75 -9.34 23.15
N MET A 251 -22.83 -8.56 22.61
CA MET A 251 -21.44 -8.52 23.08
C MET A 251 -21.31 -8.10 24.55
N LYS A 252 -22.20 -7.27 25.07
CA LYS A 252 -22.24 -6.88 26.50
C LYS A 252 -22.36 -8.06 27.47
N GLU A 253 -22.91 -9.19 27.02
CA GLU A 253 -23.01 -10.41 27.85
C GLU A 253 -21.65 -11.15 27.92
N LEU A 254 -20.73 -10.88 27.00
CA LEU A 254 -19.49 -11.63 26.84
C LEU A 254 -18.24 -10.85 27.26
N VAL A 255 -18.28 -9.50 27.20
CA VAL A 255 -17.09 -8.67 27.51
C VAL A 255 -17.41 -7.53 28.48
N ASN A 256 -16.39 -7.13 29.23
CA ASN A 256 -16.33 -5.87 29.95
C ASN A 256 -15.53 -4.86 29.13
N ILE A 257 -16.01 -3.62 29.03
CA ILE A 257 -15.31 -2.56 28.28
C ILE A 257 -14.56 -1.67 29.26
N ILE A 258 -13.24 -1.56 29.09
CA ILE A 258 -12.36 -0.75 29.92
C ILE A 258 -11.86 0.43 29.08
N SER A 259 -11.99 1.64 29.61
CA SER A 259 -11.52 2.87 28.94
C SER A 259 -10.05 3.13 29.24
N GLY A 260 -9.35 3.70 28.28
CA GLY A 260 -7.95 4.04 28.43
C GLY A 260 -7.69 5.32 29.23
N VAL A 261 -6.43 5.49 29.62
CA VAL A 261 -5.95 6.63 30.41
C VAL A 261 -5.84 7.91 29.57
N SER A 262 -6.31 9.02 30.10
CA SER A 262 -6.06 10.37 29.56
C SER A 262 -4.84 10.98 30.25
N TYR A 263 -3.91 11.49 29.48
CA TYR A 263 -2.69 12.14 29.96
C TYR A 263 -2.34 13.34 29.08
N SER A 264 -1.58 14.27 29.62
CA SER A 264 -1.08 15.45 28.92
C SER A 264 0.37 15.26 28.47
N LYS A 265 0.88 16.17 27.62
CA LYS A 265 2.29 16.14 27.23
C LYS A 265 3.25 16.30 28.42
N ALA A 266 2.83 16.96 29.48
CA ALA A 266 3.63 17.15 30.70
C ALA A 266 3.76 15.84 31.51
N ASP A 267 2.89 14.88 31.31
CA ASP A 267 2.89 13.59 31.99
C ASP A 267 3.79 12.54 31.29
N VAL A 268 4.29 12.85 30.09
CA VAL A 268 5.17 11.96 29.34
C VAL A 268 6.53 11.88 30.03
N SER A 269 7.01 10.67 30.24
CA SER A 269 8.25 10.34 30.92
C SER A 269 9.11 9.39 30.09
N VAL A 270 10.38 9.23 30.45
CA VAL A 270 11.29 8.24 29.85
C VAL A 270 11.08 6.83 30.39
N SER A 271 10.32 6.69 31.48
CA SER A 271 10.00 5.41 32.15
C SER A 271 8.69 5.55 32.92
N GLY A 272 8.10 4.44 33.33
CA GLY A 272 6.83 4.38 34.07
C GLY A 272 5.85 3.46 33.42
N ILE A 273 4.60 3.90 33.28
CA ILE A 273 3.54 3.11 32.64
C ILE A 273 3.62 3.28 31.12
N LYS A 274 3.79 2.17 30.41
CA LYS A 274 3.72 2.15 28.94
C LYS A 274 2.27 2.38 28.47
N VAL A 275 2.06 3.27 27.50
CA VAL A 275 0.75 3.56 26.95
C VAL A 275 0.64 3.07 25.51
N ILE A 276 -0.19 2.07 25.29
CA ILE A 276 -0.54 1.57 23.95
C ILE A 276 -1.44 2.58 23.27
N ARG A 277 -1.10 2.93 22.03
CA ARG A 277 -1.82 3.88 21.18
C ARG A 277 -2.29 3.19 19.89
N GLY A 278 -3.05 3.89 19.06
CA GLY A 278 -3.57 3.34 17.80
C GLY A 278 -2.48 2.81 16.85
N GLY A 279 -1.28 3.37 16.86
CA GLY A 279 -0.12 2.90 16.08
C GLY A 279 0.40 1.52 16.50
N ASN A 280 0.23 1.16 17.76
CA ASN A 280 0.62 -0.14 18.29
C ASN A 280 -0.34 -1.28 17.90
N ILE A 281 -1.47 -0.97 17.26
CA ILE A 281 -2.44 -1.98 16.84
C ILE A 281 -2.29 -2.25 15.35
N GLN A 282 -1.65 -3.37 15.00
CA GLN A 282 -1.37 -3.74 13.61
C GLN A 282 -1.67 -5.22 13.39
N ASP A 283 -2.33 -5.50 12.28
CA ASP A 283 -2.62 -6.86 11.77
C ASP A 283 -3.20 -7.86 12.80
N GLY A 284 -4.00 -7.35 13.75
CA GLY A 284 -4.61 -8.16 14.80
C GLY A 284 -3.74 -8.33 16.05
N GLU A 285 -2.56 -7.70 16.09
CA GLU A 285 -1.58 -7.81 17.17
C GLU A 285 -1.35 -6.48 17.88
N ILE A 286 -0.78 -6.56 19.09
CA ILE A 286 -0.26 -5.44 19.86
C ILE A 286 1.25 -5.45 19.69
N ILE A 287 1.79 -4.47 18.94
CA ILE A 287 3.22 -4.38 18.61
C ILE A 287 3.91 -3.27 19.39
N GLU A 288 5.22 -3.37 19.52
CA GLU A 288 6.09 -2.30 20.02
C GLU A 288 6.46 -1.36 18.87
N CYS A 289 6.56 -0.06 19.16
CA CYS A 289 6.91 0.97 18.20
C CYS A 289 8.09 1.79 18.73
N ASP A 290 8.92 2.32 17.83
CA ASP A 290 10.07 3.16 18.21
C ASP A 290 9.65 4.45 18.95
N ASP A 291 8.41 4.90 18.74
CA ASP A 291 7.80 6.06 19.36
C ASP A 291 6.87 5.72 20.54
N ASP A 292 7.07 4.57 21.19
CA ASP A 292 6.30 4.17 22.36
C ASP A 292 6.36 5.23 23.48
N VAL A 293 5.21 5.49 24.09
CA VAL A 293 5.06 6.54 25.13
C VAL A 293 4.98 5.90 26.50
N TYR A 294 5.70 6.49 27.44
CA TYR A 294 5.60 6.18 28.85
C TYR A 294 5.07 7.39 29.60
N ILE A 295 4.28 7.15 30.65
CA ILE A 295 3.73 8.19 31.53
C ILE A 295 4.10 7.94 32.98
N ASP A 296 3.99 9.00 33.79
CA ASP A 296 4.27 8.95 35.22
C ASP A 296 3.55 7.80 35.92
N SER A 297 4.25 7.13 36.83
CA SER A 297 3.74 5.99 37.59
C SER A 297 2.53 6.32 38.49
N ARG A 298 2.22 7.59 38.77
CA ARG A 298 0.98 8.00 39.43
C ARG A 298 -0.29 7.55 38.68
N TYR A 299 -0.18 7.27 37.38
CA TYR A 299 -1.26 6.73 36.55
C TYR A 299 -1.40 5.21 36.67
N ALA A 300 -0.54 4.55 37.47
CA ALA A 300 -0.58 3.09 37.63
C ALA A 300 -1.90 2.62 38.20
N ASP A 301 -2.63 1.82 37.45
CA ASP A 301 -3.83 1.13 37.86
C ASP A 301 -3.76 -0.30 37.31
N SER A 302 -3.47 -1.25 38.19
CA SER A 302 -3.31 -2.66 37.82
C SER A 302 -4.57 -3.27 37.21
N THR A 303 -5.76 -2.71 37.49
CA THR A 303 -7.04 -3.18 36.94
C THR A 303 -7.19 -2.84 35.46
N ASN A 304 -6.46 -1.80 35.00
CA ASN A 304 -6.43 -1.31 33.63
C ASN A 304 -5.23 -1.84 32.82
N ASN A 305 -4.37 -2.64 33.43
CA ASN A 305 -3.31 -3.31 32.67
C ASN A 305 -3.92 -4.28 31.65
N ILE A 306 -3.24 -4.38 30.50
CA ILE A 306 -3.61 -5.33 29.46
C ILE A 306 -3.21 -6.72 29.94
N VAL A 307 -4.16 -7.65 29.97
CA VAL A 307 -3.93 -9.04 30.35
C VAL A 307 -4.18 -9.99 29.18
N LYS A 308 -3.64 -11.20 29.27
CA LYS A 308 -3.86 -12.23 28.25
C LYS A 308 -5.35 -12.45 27.98
N GLY A 309 -5.70 -12.47 26.69
CA GLY A 309 -7.07 -12.63 26.21
C GLY A 309 -7.83 -11.31 26.01
N ASP A 310 -7.28 -10.17 26.44
CA ASP A 310 -7.86 -8.87 26.15
C ASP A 310 -7.81 -8.58 24.64
N ILE A 311 -8.85 -7.90 24.14
CA ILE A 311 -8.92 -7.39 22.78
C ILE A 311 -8.85 -5.87 22.87
N VAL A 312 -7.77 -5.28 22.35
CA VAL A 312 -7.56 -3.82 22.37
C VAL A 312 -8.11 -3.23 21.07
N LEU A 313 -9.07 -2.34 21.20
CA LEU A 313 -9.83 -1.72 20.12
C LEU A 313 -9.42 -0.27 19.90
N VAL A 314 -9.19 0.15 18.66
CA VAL A 314 -9.05 1.55 18.27
C VAL A 314 -10.45 2.18 18.21
N ALA A 315 -10.80 2.93 19.26
CA ALA A 315 -12.13 3.49 19.45
C ALA A 315 -12.28 4.92 18.90
N SER A 316 -11.18 5.67 18.75
CA SER A 316 -11.23 7.04 18.21
C SER A 316 -10.01 7.34 17.35
N THR A 317 -10.24 7.83 16.12
CA THR A 317 -9.17 8.20 15.17
C THR A 317 -9.72 9.05 14.03
N GLY A 318 -8.86 9.91 13.44
CA GLY A 318 -9.18 10.61 12.18
C GLY A 318 -9.21 9.69 10.95
N SER A 319 -8.62 8.50 11.03
CA SER A 319 -8.53 7.56 9.90
C SER A 319 -9.70 6.59 9.86
N GLN A 320 -10.43 6.58 8.73
CA GLN A 320 -11.51 5.59 8.49
C GLN A 320 -10.99 4.15 8.35
N THR A 321 -9.73 3.96 8.02
CA THR A 321 -9.15 2.62 7.89
C THR A 321 -8.73 2.04 9.23
N LEU A 322 -8.38 2.90 10.20
CA LEU A 322 -7.92 2.48 11.52
C LEU A 322 -9.06 2.29 12.53
N ILE A 323 -10.17 3.01 12.37
CA ILE A 323 -11.30 2.90 13.31
C ILE A 323 -11.78 1.44 13.44
N GLY A 324 -11.97 0.98 14.66
CA GLY A 324 -12.41 -0.37 14.97
C GLY A 324 -11.36 -1.46 14.70
N LYS A 325 -10.09 -1.13 14.35
CA LYS A 325 -9.02 -2.12 14.36
C LYS A 325 -8.83 -2.69 15.77
N THR A 326 -8.47 -3.97 15.84
CA THR A 326 -8.24 -4.65 17.11
C THR A 326 -6.89 -5.32 17.14
N GLY A 327 -6.30 -5.41 18.35
CA GLY A 327 -5.12 -6.21 18.64
C GLY A 327 -5.40 -7.16 19.79
N PHE A 328 -4.94 -8.40 19.70
CA PHE A 328 -5.18 -9.45 20.68
C PHE A 328 -3.98 -9.59 21.63
N ALA A 329 -4.25 -9.61 22.93
CA ALA A 329 -3.24 -9.80 23.96
C ALA A 329 -2.93 -11.30 24.14
N THR A 330 -1.82 -11.76 23.62
CA THR A 330 -1.36 -13.17 23.73
C THR A 330 -0.68 -13.47 25.08
N ARG A 331 -0.33 -12.43 25.84
CA ARG A 331 0.32 -12.49 27.16
C ARG A 331 -0.19 -11.38 28.07
N ASP A 332 0.20 -11.40 29.33
CA ASP A 332 0.03 -10.28 30.24
C ASP A 332 1.08 -9.20 29.93
N TYR A 333 0.64 -7.92 29.96
CA TYR A 333 1.49 -6.75 29.73
C TYR A 333 1.63 -5.99 31.04
N LYS A 334 2.71 -6.25 31.75
CA LYS A 334 2.99 -5.58 33.04
C LYS A 334 3.21 -4.09 32.82
N ASP A 335 2.69 -3.26 33.73
CA ASP A 335 2.84 -1.81 33.72
C ASP A 335 2.50 -1.17 32.36
N THR A 336 1.48 -1.73 31.68
CA THR A 336 1.08 -1.33 30.32
C THR A 336 -0.42 -1.11 30.27
N GLN A 337 -0.83 0.09 29.92
CA GLN A 337 -2.23 0.50 29.81
C GLN A 337 -2.53 1.03 28.40
N ILE A 338 -3.78 1.24 28.06
CA ILE A 338 -4.19 1.84 26.80
C ILE A 338 -4.45 3.34 26.96
N GLY A 339 -4.18 4.11 25.90
CA GLY A 339 -4.54 5.53 25.84
C GLY A 339 -6.04 5.76 25.64
N ALA A 340 -6.53 6.95 25.92
CA ALA A 340 -7.93 7.35 25.92
C ALA A 340 -8.70 7.05 24.60
N PHE A 341 -7.97 6.97 23.48
CA PHE A 341 -8.55 6.65 22.17
C PHE A 341 -8.75 5.16 21.90
N LEU A 342 -8.36 4.31 22.85
CA LEU A 342 -8.53 2.87 22.78
C LEU A 342 -9.55 2.38 23.81
N ARG A 343 -9.99 1.13 23.64
CA ARG A 343 -10.79 0.38 24.62
C ARG A 343 -10.23 -1.02 24.74
N ILE A 344 -10.21 -1.57 25.97
CA ILE A 344 -10.02 -3.00 26.17
C ILE A 344 -11.40 -3.64 26.22
N LEU A 345 -11.57 -4.69 25.43
CA LEU A 345 -12.72 -5.59 25.48
C LEU A 345 -12.24 -6.85 26.20
N ARG A 346 -12.47 -6.93 27.50
CA ARG A 346 -12.04 -8.04 28.36
C ARG A 346 -13.11 -9.10 28.42
N PRO A 347 -12.84 -10.33 27.93
CA PRO A 347 -13.79 -11.42 28.00
C PRO A 347 -14.18 -11.72 29.47
N LYS A 348 -15.48 -11.89 29.75
CA LYS A 348 -15.97 -12.31 31.07
C LYS A 348 -15.56 -13.75 31.39
N ASP A 349 -15.38 -14.56 30.35
CA ASP A 349 -14.77 -15.89 30.45
C ASP A 349 -13.59 -15.96 29.45
N ILE A 350 -12.38 -16.14 29.98
CA ILE A 350 -11.15 -16.22 29.21
C ILE A 350 -11.18 -17.34 28.16
N ARG A 351 -11.97 -18.40 28.38
CA ARG A 351 -12.10 -19.53 27.45
C ARG A 351 -12.72 -19.13 26.12
N CYS A 352 -13.49 -18.02 26.08
CA CYS A 352 -14.09 -17.46 24.86
C CYS A 352 -13.13 -16.50 24.13
N ALA A 353 -12.03 -16.07 24.72
CA ALA A 353 -11.17 -14.99 24.23
C ALA A 353 -10.69 -15.20 22.78
N ASP A 354 -10.17 -16.38 22.47
CA ASP A 354 -9.69 -16.70 21.12
C ASP A 354 -10.80 -16.66 20.06
N PHE A 355 -12.00 -17.15 20.37
CA PHE A 355 -13.13 -17.10 19.46
C PHE A 355 -13.64 -15.66 19.27
N LEU A 356 -13.74 -14.88 20.35
CA LEU A 356 -14.07 -13.47 20.28
C LEU A 356 -13.07 -12.69 19.42
N ASN A 357 -11.77 -13.02 19.52
CA ASN A 357 -10.75 -12.44 18.67
C ASN A 357 -11.03 -12.70 17.17
N LEU A 358 -11.46 -13.91 16.78
CA LEU A 358 -11.86 -14.19 15.39
C LEU A 358 -13.04 -13.30 14.95
N ILE A 359 -14.02 -13.10 15.83
CA ILE A 359 -15.15 -12.19 15.57
C ILE A 359 -14.65 -10.77 15.27
N PHE A 360 -13.78 -10.22 16.12
CA PHE A 360 -13.28 -8.85 15.97
C PHE A 360 -12.31 -8.66 14.81
N GLN A 361 -11.72 -9.72 14.29
CA GLN A 361 -10.92 -9.71 13.06
C GLN A 361 -11.78 -9.84 11.80
N SER A 362 -13.04 -10.27 11.89
CA SER A 362 -13.91 -10.54 10.76
C SER A 362 -14.32 -9.28 9.99
N ASN A 363 -14.64 -9.46 8.70
CA ASN A 363 -15.26 -8.40 7.90
C ASN A 363 -16.66 -8.00 8.42
N TYR A 364 -17.41 -8.94 8.97
CA TYR A 364 -18.72 -8.68 9.55
C TYR A 364 -18.64 -7.59 10.65
N TYR A 365 -17.73 -7.77 11.62
CA TYR A 365 -17.48 -6.75 12.64
C TYR A 365 -16.94 -5.44 12.04
N ARG A 366 -15.98 -5.53 11.13
CA ARG A 366 -15.35 -4.33 10.53
C ARG A 366 -16.34 -3.48 9.75
N GLN A 367 -17.26 -4.08 9.02
CA GLN A 367 -18.34 -3.39 8.31
C GLN A 367 -19.33 -2.74 9.29
N TYR A 368 -19.78 -3.50 10.29
CA TYR A 368 -20.70 -3.01 11.32
C TYR A 368 -20.16 -1.74 12.00
N ILE A 369 -18.92 -1.77 12.49
CA ILE A 369 -18.32 -0.63 13.18
C ILE A 369 -18.10 0.56 12.25
N ARG A 370 -17.65 0.35 11.02
CA ARG A 370 -17.44 1.45 10.05
C ARG A 370 -18.73 2.17 9.69
N LEU A 371 -19.84 1.45 9.63
CA LEU A 371 -21.15 2.06 9.35
C LEU A 371 -21.60 2.96 10.51
N LEU A 372 -21.41 2.53 11.76
CA LEU A 372 -21.86 3.26 12.95
C LEU A 372 -20.92 4.38 13.40
N ALA A 373 -19.60 4.20 13.24
CA ALA A 373 -18.59 5.12 13.75
C ALA A 373 -18.29 6.30 12.83
N LYS A 374 -18.98 6.44 11.70
CA LYS A 374 -18.72 7.46 10.68
C LYS A 374 -19.04 8.87 11.21
N GLY A 375 -18.00 9.72 11.31
CA GLY A 375 -18.09 11.13 11.69
C GLY A 375 -17.50 12.05 10.61
N THR A 376 -17.71 13.36 10.73
CA THR A 376 -17.22 14.36 9.76
C THR A 376 -15.71 14.58 9.86
N ASN A 377 -15.15 14.68 11.08
CA ASN A 377 -13.71 14.94 11.29
C ASN A 377 -13.02 13.85 12.11
N ILE A 378 -13.72 13.23 13.06
CA ILE A 378 -13.21 12.16 13.92
C ILE A 378 -14.22 11.04 13.91
N ASN A 379 -13.76 9.83 13.60
CA ASN A 379 -14.54 8.61 13.74
C ASN A 379 -14.44 8.15 15.20
N ASN A 380 -15.58 7.82 15.81
CA ASN A 380 -15.63 7.40 17.21
C ASN A 380 -16.57 6.20 17.40
N VAL A 381 -16.07 5.16 18.05
CA VAL A 381 -16.83 3.98 18.47
C VAL A 381 -17.36 4.21 19.88
N LYS A 382 -18.67 4.39 20.01
CA LYS A 382 -19.33 4.45 21.31
C LYS A 382 -19.36 3.05 21.94
N ASN A 383 -19.31 2.96 23.27
CA ASN A 383 -19.40 1.68 23.98
C ASN A 383 -20.69 0.93 23.59
N SER A 384 -21.83 1.64 23.45
CA SER A 384 -23.09 1.04 23.03
C SER A 384 -23.02 0.33 21.67
N TYR A 385 -22.15 0.78 20.73
CA TYR A 385 -21.98 0.08 19.45
C TYR A 385 -21.34 -1.29 19.64
N ILE A 386 -20.45 -1.43 20.61
CA ILE A 386 -19.87 -2.72 20.97
C ILE A 386 -20.85 -3.55 21.80
N GLU A 387 -21.47 -2.95 22.80
CA GLU A 387 -22.40 -3.62 23.70
C GLU A 387 -23.58 -4.24 22.96
N ASP A 388 -24.14 -3.52 21.97
CA ASP A 388 -25.26 -3.96 21.14
C ASP A 388 -24.86 -4.81 19.94
N PHE A 389 -23.56 -5.02 19.67
CA PHE A 389 -23.11 -5.89 18.61
C PHE A 389 -23.52 -7.33 18.89
N VAL A 390 -24.21 -7.94 17.94
CA VAL A 390 -24.79 -9.27 18.09
C VAL A 390 -23.99 -10.29 17.29
N ILE A 391 -23.77 -11.46 17.90
CA ILE A 391 -23.05 -12.57 17.30
C ILE A 391 -23.77 -13.90 17.56
N GLY A 392 -23.42 -14.91 16.76
CA GLY A 392 -23.68 -16.31 17.10
C GLY A 392 -22.55 -16.83 17.98
N LEU A 393 -22.86 -17.34 19.16
CA LEU A 393 -21.89 -17.96 20.08
C LEU A 393 -22.01 -19.48 20.01
N PRO A 394 -20.97 -20.21 19.58
CA PRO A 394 -20.95 -21.68 19.59
C PRO A 394 -20.82 -22.26 21.00
N PRO A 395 -21.14 -23.55 21.17
CA PRO A 395 -20.68 -24.34 22.30
C PRO A 395 -19.18 -24.17 22.53
N LEU A 396 -18.73 -24.18 23.81
CA LEU A 396 -17.32 -23.91 24.15
C LEU A 396 -16.34 -24.89 23.47
N GLN A 397 -16.73 -26.17 23.36
CA GLN A 397 -15.94 -27.18 22.68
C GLN A 397 -15.81 -26.88 21.17
N GLU A 398 -16.89 -26.42 20.56
CA GLU A 398 -16.88 -26.02 19.16
C GLU A 398 -16.04 -24.75 18.93
N GLN A 399 -16.12 -23.74 19.84
CA GLN A 399 -15.23 -22.58 19.79
C GLN A 399 -13.75 -22.99 19.68
N ASN A 400 -13.33 -23.93 20.53
CA ASN A 400 -11.96 -24.44 20.52
C ASN A 400 -11.58 -25.13 19.20
N ARG A 401 -12.50 -25.94 18.62
CA ARG A 401 -12.27 -26.59 17.32
C ARG A 401 -12.18 -25.58 16.19
N ILE A 402 -13.08 -24.59 16.17
CA ILE A 402 -13.09 -23.50 15.17
C ILE A 402 -11.77 -22.71 15.24
N VAL A 403 -11.35 -22.30 16.43
CA VAL A 403 -10.12 -21.56 16.66
C VAL A 403 -8.89 -22.36 16.20
N ALA A 404 -8.79 -23.62 16.61
CA ALA A 404 -7.67 -24.49 16.26
C ALA A 404 -7.58 -24.68 14.73
N PHE A 405 -8.69 -24.93 14.07
CA PHE A 405 -8.75 -25.11 12.63
C PHE A 405 -8.40 -23.81 11.86
N THR A 406 -8.94 -22.68 12.31
CA THR A 406 -8.66 -21.37 11.71
C THR A 406 -7.18 -21.01 11.85
N LYS A 407 -6.59 -21.17 13.05
CA LYS A 407 -5.16 -20.95 13.29
C LYS A 407 -4.29 -21.82 12.39
N LYS A 408 -4.65 -23.08 12.18
CA LYS A 408 -3.95 -24.00 11.27
C LYS A 408 -3.97 -23.50 9.81
N ILE A 409 -5.13 -23.09 9.31
CA ILE A 409 -5.25 -22.56 7.95
C ILE A 409 -4.45 -21.27 7.80
N PHE A 410 -4.53 -20.36 8.78
CA PHE A 410 -3.81 -19.09 8.74
C PHE A 410 -2.30 -19.33 8.72
N TYR A 411 -1.81 -20.20 9.58
CA TYR A 411 -0.40 -20.60 9.59
C TYR A 411 0.08 -21.12 8.23
N MET A 412 -0.69 -22.02 7.60
CA MET A 412 -0.34 -22.53 6.25
C MET A 412 -0.30 -21.42 5.20
N MET A 413 -1.18 -20.43 5.29
CA MET A 413 -1.19 -19.29 4.37
C MET A 413 -0.04 -18.32 4.63
N ASP A 414 0.34 -18.12 5.89
CA ASP A 414 1.50 -17.30 6.25
C ASP A 414 2.80 -17.96 5.79
N GLU A 415 2.90 -19.29 5.87
CA GLU A 415 4.03 -20.04 5.30
C GLU A 415 4.12 -19.87 3.79
N ILE A 416 2.99 -19.88 3.06
CA ILE A 416 2.98 -19.59 1.63
C ILE A 416 3.50 -18.17 1.37
N LEU A 417 3.00 -17.17 2.10
CA LEU A 417 3.39 -15.76 1.94
C LEU A 417 4.87 -15.51 2.28
N ALA A 418 5.41 -16.23 3.25
CA ALA A 418 6.82 -16.12 3.66
C ALA A 418 7.80 -16.72 2.63
N ASN A 419 7.31 -17.57 1.72
CA ASN A 419 8.09 -18.22 0.67
C ASN A 419 7.87 -17.63 -0.74
N LEU A 420 7.10 -16.55 -0.85
CA LEU A 420 6.95 -15.76 -2.08
C LEU A 420 8.03 -14.68 -2.18
#